data_6931a3ffecda21ae6a106234adad6b7b
#
_entry.id   6931a3ffecda21ae6a106234adad6b7b
#
_cell.length_a   1.000
_cell.length_b   1.000
_cell.length_c   1.000
_cell.angle_alpha   90.00
_cell.angle_beta   90.00
_cell.angle_gamma   90.00
#
_symmetry.space_group_name_H-M   'P 1'
#
loop_
_entity.id
_entity.type
_entity.pdbx_description
1 polymer ?
#
loop_
_entity_poly.entity_id
_entity_poly.type
_entity_poly.pdbx_seq_one_letter_code
_entity_poly.pdbx_strand_id
1 'polypeptide(L)'
;MWVELICGLIIFRLLKRFFYDDGDAADILDADAFSSDATALFTVAHRLEKLYGGKAYVGLQIPDPDAATRQSIDMVLVTKREAVIVSIKNVSGMISIDSKDGAWICTAIPGTGHNKHHISQDQRLPDPVAETKQLIPILESYLEQRGLALPEGYLSYKVICPNPNFCTVHPNLFPSEVITYDQWTQLKPEPKNMLSGWIKGAFGGGKKEMQESLHEKLDFILGTAPMWDRLELKGNKFLFGEFLDFKGKQDDIQALRNVKRSKVGSLIIQKTSMLGLAHSKLQVLYSSRDYRGEGTSASEWKEATVRSNTEVLFQPQNSTKTRKYKLSSVISMSLSA
;
A
#
# COMPACT_ATOMS: atom_id res chain seq x y z
N MET A 1 -29.88 43.81 19.39
CA MET A 1 -28.89 43.17 20.30
C MET A 1 -29.13 41.67 20.51
N TRP A 2 -30.29 41.22 21.07
CA TRP A 2 -30.49 39.76 21.28
C TRP A 2 -30.61 38.93 20.00
N VAL A 3 -31.19 39.46 18.95
CA VAL A 3 -31.31 38.80 17.63
C VAL A 3 -29.96 38.64 16.98
N GLU A 4 -29.08 39.61 17.07
CA GLU A 4 -27.71 39.55 16.54
C GLU A 4 -26.86 38.51 17.27
N LEU A 5 -27.01 38.39 18.59
CA LEU A 5 -26.35 37.35 19.39
C LEU A 5 -26.83 35.94 19.00
N ILE A 6 -28.15 35.77 18.78
CA ILE A 6 -28.69 34.48 18.35
C ILE A 6 -28.26 34.13 16.94
N CYS A 7 -28.27 35.11 16.00
CA CYS A 7 -27.75 34.90 14.64
C CYS A 7 -26.26 34.61 14.65
N GLY A 8 -25.46 35.31 15.47
CA GLY A 8 -24.03 35.02 15.64
C GLY A 8 -23.76 33.64 16.21
N LEU A 9 -24.56 33.19 17.17
CA LEU A 9 -24.44 31.85 17.76
C LEU A 9 -24.86 30.73 16.77
N ILE A 10 -25.88 30.99 15.94
CA ILE A 10 -26.28 30.07 14.88
C ILE A 10 -25.20 30.01 13.80
N ILE A 11 -24.70 31.15 13.35
CA ILE A 11 -23.60 31.21 12.37
C ILE A 11 -22.32 30.57 12.93
N PHE A 12 -21.98 30.82 14.19
CA PHE A 12 -20.84 30.19 14.86
C PHE A 12 -21.01 28.66 14.99
N ARG A 13 -22.20 28.19 15.35
CA ARG A 13 -22.51 26.75 15.36
C ARG A 13 -22.50 26.12 13.97
N LEU A 14 -22.95 26.82 12.95
CA LEU A 14 -22.88 26.37 11.57
C LEU A 14 -21.42 26.36 11.08
N LEU A 15 -20.65 27.42 11.36
CA LEU A 15 -19.22 27.47 11.06
C LEU A 15 -18.45 26.39 11.83
N LYS A 16 -18.71 26.21 13.12
CA LYS A 16 -18.12 25.11 13.90
C LYS A 16 -18.45 23.75 13.31
N ARG A 17 -19.66 23.53 12.86
CA ARG A 17 -20.08 22.28 12.19
C ARG A 17 -19.46 22.10 10.81
N PHE A 18 -19.09 23.20 10.11
CA PHE A 18 -18.45 23.13 8.79
C PHE A 18 -16.92 23.05 8.87
N PHE A 19 -16.32 23.63 9.90
CA PHE A 19 -14.85 23.75 10.02
C PHE A 19 -14.24 22.90 11.14
N TYR A 20 -15.04 22.49 12.13
CA TYR A 20 -14.59 21.69 13.28
C TYR A 20 -15.52 20.49 13.46
N ASP A 21 -15.26 19.44 12.72
CA ASP A 21 -15.74 18.09 13.04
C ASP A 21 -14.66 17.47 13.96
N ASP A 22 -14.70 17.85 15.25
CA ASP A 22 -13.66 17.60 16.25
C ASP A 22 -13.46 16.10 16.63
N GLY A 23 -14.12 15.17 15.93
CA GLY A 23 -13.95 13.71 16.17
C GLY A 23 -12.77 13.07 15.43
N ASP A 24 -12.25 13.74 14.39
CA ASP A 24 -11.38 13.08 13.41
C ASP A 24 -9.89 13.46 13.53
N ALA A 25 -9.49 14.42 14.39
CA ALA A 25 -8.12 14.94 14.38
C ALA A 25 -7.07 13.89 14.82
N ALA A 26 -7.38 13.07 15.81
CA ALA A 26 -6.46 12.01 16.27
C ALA A 26 -6.41 10.84 15.28
N ASP A 27 -7.56 10.47 14.68
CA ASP A 27 -7.63 9.43 13.66
C ASP A 27 -6.98 9.85 12.35
N ILE A 28 -6.97 11.16 12.03
CA ILE A 28 -6.30 11.72 10.85
C ILE A 28 -4.77 11.69 11.00
N LEU A 29 -4.23 12.05 12.16
CA LEU A 29 -2.78 12.05 12.42
C LEU A 29 -2.18 10.65 12.34
N ASP A 30 -2.86 9.66 12.88
CA ASP A 30 -2.43 8.27 12.78
C ASP A 30 -2.63 7.71 11.36
N ALA A 31 -3.70 8.14 10.65
CA ALA A 31 -3.91 7.79 9.25
C ALA A 31 -2.78 8.32 8.36
N ASP A 32 -2.19 9.47 8.69
CA ASP A 32 -1.08 10.05 7.93
C ASP A 32 0.20 9.21 8.03
N ALA A 33 0.50 8.61 9.17
CA ALA A 33 1.64 7.72 9.33
C ALA A 33 1.48 6.43 8.47
N PHE A 34 0.35 5.75 8.56
CA PHE A 34 0.08 4.55 7.76
C PHE A 34 -0.04 4.86 6.26
N SER A 35 -0.57 6.03 5.91
CA SER A 35 -0.68 6.49 4.53
C SER A 35 0.68 6.81 3.91
N SER A 36 1.66 7.26 4.69
CA SER A 36 3.00 7.57 4.21
C SER A 36 3.68 6.33 3.62
N ASP A 37 3.63 5.19 4.32
CA ASP A 37 4.27 3.96 3.86
C ASP A 37 3.57 3.37 2.63
N ALA A 38 2.24 3.32 2.63
CA ALA A 38 1.49 2.86 1.48
C ALA A 38 1.71 3.76 0.25
N THR A 39 1.76 5.08 0.42
CA THR A 39 2.03 6.03 -0.66
C THR A 39 3.45 5.86 -1.20
N ALA A 40 4.45 5.66 -0.33
CA ALA A 40 5.82 5.37 -0.74
C ALA A 40 5.89 4.09 -1.57
N LEU A 41 5.17 3.04 -1.15
CA LEU A 41 5.10 1.76 -1.85
C LEU A 41 4.53 1.91 -3.28
N PHE A 42 3.41 2.61 -3.46
CA PHE A 42 2.85 2.84 -4.80
C PHE A 42 3.76 3.72 -5.67
N THR A 43 4.41 4.72 -5.08
CA THR A 43 5.37 5.57 -5.79
C THR A 43 6.56 4.76 -6.31
N VAL A 44 7.09 3.85 -5.48
CA VAL A 44 8.16 2.95 -5.86
C VAL A 44 7.70 1.98 -6.94
N ALA A 45 6.54 1.34 -6.78
CA ALA A 45 6.00 0.40 -7.74
C ALA A 45 5.86 1.03 -9.13
N HIS A 46 5.18 2.17 -9.22
CA HIS A 46 4.97 2.87 -10.49
C HIS A 46 6.30 3.30 -11.15
N ARG A 47 7.27 3.78 -10.37
CA ARG A 47 8.58 4.15 -10.90
C ARG A 47 9.35 2.95 -11.42
N LEU A 48 9.35 1.82 -10.72
CA LEU A 48 10.03 0.60 -11.16
C LEU A 48 9.40 0.03 -12.43
N GLU A 49 8.07 -0.02 -12.53
CA GLU A 49 7.37 -0.42 -13.76
C GLU A 49 7.79 0.46 -14.95
N LYS A 50 7.87 1.78 -14.73
CA LYS A 50 8.29 2.73 -15.77
C LYS A 50 9.76 2.56 -16.17
N LEU A 51 10.65 2.25 -15.23
CA LEU A 51 12.09 2.14 -15.46
C LEU A 51 12.48 0.83 -16.14
N TYR A 52 11.92 -0.30 -15.68
CA TYR A 52 12.37 -1.64 -16.08
C TYR A 52 11.35 -2.37 -16.97
N GLY A 53 10.16 -1.84 -17.11
CA GLY A 53 9.02 -2.54 -17.69
C GLY A 53 8.54 -3.68 -16.78
N GLY A 54 7.50 -4.38 -17.18
CA GLY A 54 6.92 -5.44 -16.37
C GLY A 54 5.77 -4.94 -15.50
N LYS A 55 5.44 -5.70 -14.47
CA LYS A 55 4.29 -5.47 -13.61
C LYS A 55 4.65 -5.65 -12.14
N ALA A 56 4.19 -4.73 -11.29
CA ALA A 56 4.38 -4.77 -9.85
C ALA A 56 3.11 -5.30 -9.15
N TYR A 57 3.25 -6.35 -8.38
CA TYR A 57 2.22 -6.90 -7.51
C TYR A 57 2.47 -6.41 -6.10
N VAL A 58 1.55 -5.62 -5.56
CA VAL A 58 1.75 -4.82 -4.36
C VAL A 58 0.89 -5.34 -3.20
N GLY A 59 1.49 -5.46 -2.00
CA GLY A 59 0.77 -5.82 -0.78
C GLY A 59 0.30 -7.27 -0.73
N LEU A 60 1.12 -8.21 -1.24
CA LEU A 60 0.78 -9.63 -1.25
C LEU A 60 0.78 -10.20 0.18
N GLN A 61 -0.15 -11.13 0.43
CA GLN A 61 -0.27 -11.89 1.68
C GLN A 61 -0.11 -13.38 1.40
N ILE A 62 1.10 -13.85 1.33
CA ILE A 62 1.41 -15.22 0.95
C ILE A 62 1.30 -16.14 2.16
N PRO A 63 0.48 -17.21 2.08
CA PRO A 63 0.45 -18.23 3.12
C PRO A 63 1.84 -18.85 3.33
N ASP A 64 2.29 -18.87 4.58
CA ASP A 64 3.53 -19.53 4.95
C ASP A 64 3.22 -21.02 5.18
N PRO A 65 3.87 -21.94 4.47
CA PRO A 65 3.58 -23.37 4.62
C PRO A 65 4.01 -23.92 5.98
N ASP A 66 5.01 -23.30 6.63
CA ASP A 66 5.56 -23.76 7.90
C ASP A 66 4.92 -23.09 9.12
N ALA A 67 4.33 -21.93 8.91
CA ALA A 67 3.60 -21.20 9.94
C ALA A 67 2.14 -21.05 9.53
N ALA A 68 1.20 -21.26 10.43
CA ALA A 68 -0.25 -21.04 10.17
C ALA A 68 -0.60 -19.53 10.00
N THR A 69 0.33 -18.75 9.45
CA THR A 69 0.25 -17.31 9.25
C THR A 69 0.46 -16.95 7.77
N ARG A 70 0.16 -15.70 7.44
CA ARG A 70 0.49 -15.15 6.13
C ARG A 70 1.66 -14.19 6.27
N GLN A 71 2.60 -14.29 5.35
CA GLN A 71 3.71 -13.34 5.24
C GLN A 71 3.33 -12.22 4.29
N SER A 72 3.58 -11.00 4.73
CA SER A 72 3.34 -9.80 3.92
C SER A 72 4.56 -9.53 3.05
N ILE A 73 4.34 -9.45 1.74
CA ILE A 73 5.35 -9.02 0.77
C ILE A 73 4.92 -7.66 0.24
N ASP A 74 5.75 -6.64 0.45
CA ASP A 74 5.43 -5.28 0.03
C ASP A 74 5.18 -5.22 -1.47
N MET A 75 6.09 -5.81 -2.27
CA MET A 75 5.95 -5.85 -3.72
C MET A 75 6.74 -6.99 -4.34
N VAL A 76 6.20 -7.57 -5.42
CA VAL A 76 6.93 -8.41 -6.36
C VAL A 76 6.91 -7.73 -7.73
N LEU A 77 8.07 -7.32 -8.23
CA LEU A 77 8.23 -6.80 -9.59
C LEU A 77 8.53 -7.96 -10.53
N VAL A 78 7.67 -8.22 -11.50
CA VAL A 78 7.85 -9.24 -12.54
C VAL A 78 8.24 -8.56 -13.83
N THR A 79 9.41 -8.88 -14.35
CA THR A 79 9.93 -8.42 -15.63
C THR A 79 10.04 -9.61 -16.60
N LYS A 80 10.37 -9.35 -17.85
CA LYS A 80 10.59 -10.44 -18.82
C LYS A 80 11.72 -11.42 -18.45
N ARG A 81 12.57 -11.07 -17.49
CA ARG A 81 13.81 -11.83 -17.20
C ARG A 81 13.89 -12.41 -15.80
N GLU A 82 13.20 -11.81 -14.88
CA GLU A 82 13.24 -12.17 -13.47
C GLU A 82 12.05 -11.63 -12.70
N ALA A 83 11.84 -12.18 -11.52
CA ALA A 83 10.96 -11.61 -10.50
C ALA A 83 11.80 -11.13 -9.32
N VAL A 84 11.49 -9.94 -8.80
CA VAL A 84 12.22 -9.32 -7.70
C VAL A 84 11.27 -9.04 -6.55
N ILE A 85 11.54 -9.64 -5.39
CA ILE A 85 10.87 -9.26 -4.14
C ILE A 85 11.48 -7.93 -3.68
N VAL A 86 10.64 -6.93 -3.48
CA VAL A 86 11.08 -5.61 -3.04
C VAL A 86 10.43 -5.29 -1.71
N SER A 87 11.24 -5.07 -0.69
CA SER A 87 10.80 -4.52 0.59
C SER A 87 11.06 -3.02 0.63
N ILE A 88 10.10 -2.26 1.14
CA ILE A 88 10.18 -0.80 1.15
C ILE A 88 10.26 -0.32 2.60
N LYS A 89 11.35 0.34 2.93
CA LYS A 89 11.59 0.91 4.26
C LYS A 89 11.55 2.44 4.16
N ASN A 90 10.37 3.00 4.42
CA ASN A 90 10.14 4.45 4.37
C ASN A 90 10.61 5.15 5.65
N VAL A 91 11.83 4.83 6.10
CA VAL A 91 12.43 5.35 7.33
C VAL A 91 13.11 6.69 7.11
N SER A 92 13.10 7.54 8.14
CA SER A 92 13.74 8.86 8.15
C SER A 92 14.73 8.98 9.29
N GLY A 93 15.68 9.88 9.15
CA GLY A 93 16.71 10.16 10.14
C GLY A 93 18.07 9.59 9.77
N MET A 94 18.98 9.55 10.75
CA MET A 94 20.29 8.96 10.61
C MET A 94 20.19 7.45 10.82
N ILE A 95 20.52 6.69 9.78
CA ILE A 95 20.42 5.23 9.79
C ILE A 95 21.83 4.63 9.93
N SER A 96 21.99 3.74 10.89
CA SER A 96 23.19 2.93 11.09
C SER A 96 22.83 1.46 11.20
N ILE A 97 23.78 0.58 10.92
CA ILE A 97 23.62 -0.87 11.01
C ILE A 97 24.33 -1.34 12.28
N ASP A 98 23.64 -2.08 13.13
CA ASP A 98 24.24 -2.76 14.27
C ASP A 98 25.05 -3.97 13.77
N SER A 99 26.36 -3.95 14.06
CA SER A 99 27.29 -4.99 13.62
C SER A 99 27.03 -6.37 14.24
N LYS A 100 26.21 -6.46 15.31
CA LYS A 100 25.96 -7.72 16.01
C LYS A 100 24.90 -8.57 15.33
N ASP A 101 23.84 -7.96 14.83
CA ASP A 101 22.67 -8.67 14.31
C ASP A 101 22.12 -8.08 13.00
N GLY A 102 22.80 -7.08 12.42
CA GLY A 102 22.35 -6.44 11.18
C GLY A 102 21.16 -5.51 11.33
N ALA A 103 20.63 -5.30 12.54
CA ALA A 103 19.48 -4.44 12.77
C ALA A 103 19.80 -2.99 12.41
N TRP A 104 18.79 -2.28 11.89
CA TRP A 104 18.92 -0.86 11.58
C TRP A 104 18.50 0.00 12.77
N ILE A 105 19.35 0.94 13.13
CA ILE A 105 19.09 1.93 14.18
C ILE A 105 18.81 3.25 13.48
N CYS A 106 17.57 3.73 13.63
CA CYS A 106 17.12 4.99 13.06
C CYS A 106 17.09 6.06 14.15
N THR A 107 18.01 7.00 14.10
CA THR A 107 18.10 8.11 15.05
C THR A 107 17.53 9.38 14.41
N ALA A 108 16.61 10.05 15.10
CA ALA A 108 16.03 11.27 14.60
C ALA A 108 17.06 12.40 14.51
N ILE A 109 17.04 13.17 13.42
CA ILE A 109 17.90 14.34 13.25
C ILE A 109 17.24 15.54 13.97
N PRO A 110 17.91 16.15 14.96
CA PRO A 110 17.38 17.34 15.64
C PRO A 110 17.11 18.48 14.64
N GLY A 111 15.91 19.04 14.65
CA GLY A 111 15.54 20.22 13.87
C GLY A 111 14.73 19.97 12.59
N THR A 112 14.49 18.73 12.18
CA THR A 112 13.71 18.42 10.96
C THR A 112 12.21 18.19 11.18
N GLY A 113 11.74 18.20 12.44
CA GLY A 113 10.32 17.93 12.78
C GLY A 113 9.57 19.20 13.19
N HIS A 114 8.40 19.44 12.58
CA HIS A 114 7.50 20.54 12.97
C HIS A 114 6.77 20.34 14.31
N ASN A 115 6.93 19.21 15.00
CA ASN A 115 6.28 18.91 16.28
C ASN A 115 7.29 18.82 17.42
N LYS A 116 7.31 19.84 18.27
CA LYS A 116 8.22 20.05 19.42
C LYS A 116 8.03 19.09 20.61
N HIS A 117 7.24 18.03 20.50
CA HIS A 117 6.89 17.18 21.66
C HIS A 117 7.17 15.68 21.52
N HIS A 118 7.82 15.20 20.45
CA HIS A 118 8.32 13.82 20.42
C HIS A 118 9.80 13.81 20.79
N ILE A 119 10.06 13.32 22.01
CA ILE A 119 11.38 12.82 22.43
C ILE A 119 11.69 11.69 21.45
N SER A 120 12.71 11.91 20.63
CA SER A 120 13.16 10.94 19.63
C SER A 120 13.72 9.70 20.35
N GLN A 121 12.88 8.68 20.52
CA GLN A 121 13.39 7.36 20.78
C GLN A 121 14.02 6.83 19.49
N ASP A 122 15.25 6.33 19.59
CA ASP A 122 15.88 5.59 18.52
C ASP A 122 14.97 4.40 18.16
N GLN A 123 14.56 4.32 16.91
CA GLN A 123 13.79 3.20 16.41
C GLN A 123 14.76 2.11 15.94
N ARG A 124 14.63 0.91 16.53
CA ARG A 124 15.35 -0.28 16.09
C ARG A 124 14.47 -1.12 15.19
N LEU A 125 14.94 -1.39 13.99
CA LEU A 125 14.31 -2.29 13.02
C LEU A 125 15.15 -3.57 12.94
N PRO A 126 14.54 -4.76 12.91
CA PRO A 126 15.26 -5.99 12.57
C PRO A 126 15.95 -5.85 11.22
N ASP A 127 16.95 -6.70 10.92
CA ASP A 127 17.65 -6.63 9.64
C ASP A 127 16.70 -6.76 8.44
N PRO A 128 16.43 -5.66 7.70
CA PRO A 128 15.45 -5.70 6.61
C PRO A 128 15.92 -6.54 5.43
N VAL A 129 17.22 -6.75 5.29
CA VAL A 129 17.82 -7.58 4.23
C VAL A 129 17.58 -9.04 4.52
N ALA A 130 17.83 -9.47 5.77
CA ALA A 130 17.54 -10.82 6.22
C ALA A 130 16.03 -11.14 6.16
N GLU A 131 15.18 -10.21 6.64
CA GLU A 131 13.71 -10.34 6.55
C GLU A 131 13.27 -10.54 5.09
N THR A 132 13.75 -9.70 4.16
CA THR A 132 13.35 -9.78 2.75
C THR A 132 13.85 -11.08 2.11
N LYS A 133 15.05 -11.53 2.45
CA LYS A 133 15.62 -12.79 1.96
C LYS A 133 14.76 -14.00 2.38
N GLN A 134 14.22 -13.99 3.59
CA GLN A 134 13.35 -15.07 4.09
C GLN A 134 12.03 -15.19 3.32
N LEU A 135 11.60 -14.15 2.61
CA LEU A 135 10.39 -14.19 1.78
C LEU A 135 10.58 -15.00 0.49
N ILE A 136 11.83 -15.24 0.04
CA ILE A 136 12.12 -16.01 -1.18
C ILE A 136 11.55 -17.43 -1.10
N PRO A 137 11.97 -18.28 -0.15
CA PRO A 137 11.48 -19.65 -0.09
C PRO A 137 9.96 -19.74 0.13
N ILE A 138 9.37 -18.76 0.81
CA ILE A 138 7.93 -18.72 1.03
C ILE A 138 7.18 -18.47 -0.29
N LEU A 139 7.67 -17.51 -1.09
CA LEU A 139 7.08 -17.23 -2.40
C LEU A 139 7.33 -18.39 -3.38
N GLU A 140 8.51 -19.00 -3.39
CA GLU A 140 8.82 -20.17 -4.21
C GLU A 140 7.87 -21.32 -3.87
N SER A 141 7.72 -21.68 -2.60
CA SER A 141 6.79 -22.73 -2.16
C SER A 141 5.34 -22.43 -2.57
N TYR A 142 4.91 -21.16 -2.45
CA TYR A 142 3.58 -20.74 -2.88
C TYR A 142 3.35 -20.93 -4.38
N LEU A 143 4.35 -20.62 -5.20
CA LEU A 143 4.30 -20.78 -6.66
C LEU A 143 4.32 -22.27 -7.04
N GLU A 144 5.17 -23.08 -6.42
CA GLU A 144 5.26 -24.52 -6.64
C GLU A 144 3.96 -25.25 -6.31
N GLN A 145 3.30 -24.91 -5.20
CA GLN A 145 1.99 -25.44 -4.84
C GLN A 145 0.90 -25.13 -5.88
N ARG A 146 1.13 -24.13 -6.74
CA ARG A 146 0.25 -23.75 -7.86
C ARG A 146 0.76 -24.25 -9.22
N GLY A 147 1.71 -25.16 -9.20
CA GLY A 147 2.25 -25.80 -10.41
C GLY A 147 3.21 -24.93 -11.20
N LEU A 148 3.89 -23.97 -10.55
CA LEU A 148 4.90 -23.13 -11.15
C LEU A 148 6.21 -23.19 -10.37
N ALA A 149 7.18 -23.98 -10.88
CA ALA A 149 8.56 -23.97 -10.41
C ALA A 149 9.37 -22.94 -11.21
N LEU A 150 9.96 -21.97 -10.53
CA LEU A 150 10.85 -20.99 -11.15
C LEU A 150 12.24 -21.58 -11.34
N PRO A 151 12.93 -21.30 -12.46
CA PRO A 151 14.33 -21.66 -12.62
C PRO A 151 15.20 -21.00 -11.55
N GLU A 152 16.26 -21.67 -11.15
CA GLU A 152 17.21 -21.14 -10.18
C GLU A 152 17.71 -19.73 -10.56
N GLY A 153 17.68 -18.81 -9.60
CA GLY A 153 18.12 -17.44 -9.78
C GLY A 153 17.14 -16.52 -10.56
N TYR A 154 15.92 -16.96 -10.88
CA TYR A 154 14.88 -16.06 -11.40
C TYR A 154 14.25 -15.18 -10.32
N LEU A 155 14.24 -15.64 -9.08
CA LEU A 155 13.76 -14.86 -7.94
C LEU A 155 14.94 -14.20 -7.23
N SER A 156 14.88 -12.90 -7.08
CA SER A 156 15.87 -12.09 -6.36
C SER A 156 15.15 -11.12 -5.40
N TYR A 157 15.91 -10.36 -4.60
CA TYR A 157 15.31 -9.43 -3.65
C TYR A 157 16.09 -8.12 -3.54
N LYS A 158 15.38 -7.06 -3.14
CA LYS A 158 15.94 -5.73 -2.86
C LYS A 158 15.21 -5.07 -1.70
N VAL A 159 15.91 -4.20 -1.00
CA VAL A 159 15.35 -3.29 0.01
C VAL A 159 15.51 -1.87 -0.51
N ILE A 160 14.43 -1.11 -0.63
CA ILE A 160 14.44 0.27 -1.16
C ILE A 160 14.07 1.25 -0.06
N CYS A 161 14.88 2.31 0.10
CA CYS A 161 14.66 3.40 1.04
C CYS A 161 14.28 4.67 0.27
N PRO A 162 12.98 4.91 0.00
CA PRO A 162 12.57 6.02 -0.85
C PRO A 162 12.41 7.35 -0.11
N ASN A 163 12.60 7.38 1.21
CA ASN A 163 12.37 8.57 2.02
C ASN A 163 13.48 9.61 1.80
N PRO A 164 13.15 10.86 1.43
CA PRO A 164 14.14 11.92 1.22
C PRO A 164 14.91 12.30 2.49
N ASN A 165 14.38 11.99 3.67
CA ASN A 165 15.03 12.23 4.95
C ASN A 165 15.88 11.02 5.41
N PHE A 166 16.09 10.01 4.55
CA PHE A 166 17.01 8.93 4.82
C PHE A 166 18.44 9.44 4.74
N CYS A 167 19.17 9.38 5.82
CA CYS A 167 20.58 9.79 5.90
C CYS A 167 21.44 8.66 6.45
N THR A 168 22.66 8.53 5.97
CA THR A 168 23.65 7.61 6.54
C THR A 168 25.06 8.20 6.46
N VAL A 169 25.87 7.95 7.47
CA VAL A 169 27.28 8.38 7.50
C VAL A 169 28.14 7.43 6.65
N HIS A 170 27.75 6.17 6.57
CA HIS A 170 28.53 5.12 5.95
C HIS A 170 27.70 4.33 4.91
N PRO A 171 27.44 4.91 3.72
CA PRO A 171 26.64 4.24 2.68
C PRO A 171 27.25 2.90 2.24
N ASN A 172 28.57 2.73 2.34
CA ASN A 172 29.28 1.51 1.96
C ASN A 172 29.07 0.33 2.94
N LEU A 173 28.47 0.56 4.10
CA LEU A 173 28.12 -0.52 5.05
C LEU A 173 26.84 -1.25 4.64
N PHE A 174 26.01 -0.65 3.78
CA PHE A 174 24.81 -1.31 3.30
C PHE A 174 25.17 -2.34 2.22
N PRO A 175 24.58 -3.55 2.31
CA PRO A 175 24.72 -4.56 1.26
C PRO A 175 24.22 -4.06 -0.09
N SER A 176 24.66 -4.66 -1.18
CA SER A 176 24.28 -4.31 -2.56
C SER A 176 22.79 -4.48 -2.85
N GLU A 177 22.09 -5.21 -2.00
CA GLU A 177 20.65 -5.41 -2.04
C GLU A 177 19.86 -4.19 -1.55
N VAL A 178 20.49 -3.32 -0.77
CA VAL A 178 19.88 -2.08 -0.26
C VAL A 178 20.10 -0.96 -1.26
N ILE A 179 19.02 -0.29 -1.61
CA ILE A 179 19.00 0.91 -2.45
C ILE A 179 18.66 2.09 -1.54
N THR A 180 19.69 2.85 -1.17
CA THR A 180 19.52 4.07 -0.36
C THR A 180 18.78 5.16 -1.14
N TYR A 181 18.32 6.22 -0.47
CA TYR A 181 17.61 7.33 -1.13
C TYR A 181 18.43 7.95 -2.27
N ASP A 182 19.73 8.17 -2.08
CA ASP A 182 20.59 8.75 -3.11
C ASP A 182 20.67 7.85 -4.35
N GLN A 183 20.84 6.55 -4.15
CA GLN A 183 20.84 5.56 -5.23
C GLN A 183 19.46 5.49 -5.89
N TRP A 184 18.38 5.52 -5.09
CA TRP A 184 17.02 5.51 -5.57
C TRP A 184 16.72 6.69 -6.50
N THR A 185 17.16 7.89 -6.15
CA THR A 185 16.96 9.09 -6.97
C THR A 185 17.73 9.04 -8.28
N GLN A 186 18.88 8.38 -8.30
CA GLN A 186 19.77 8.25 -9.44
C GLN A 186 19.42 7.09 -10.40
N LEU A 187 18.46 6.24 -10.05
CA LEU A 187 18.02 5.14 -10.92
C LEU A 187 17.52 5.70 -12.26
N LYS A 188 18.10 5.21 -13.34
CA LYS A 188 17.79 5.61 -14.72
C LYS A 188 17.12 4.47 -15.48
N PRO A 189 16.29 4.78 -16.49
CA PRO A 189 15.79 3.77 -17.42
C PRO A 189 16.97 3.08 -18.10
N GLU A 190 16.92 1.76 -18.17
CA GLU A 190 17.96 1.03 -18.88
C GLU A 190 17.81 1.19 -20.38
N PRO A 191 18.94 1.37 -21.11
CA PRO A 191 18.91 1.29 -22.55
C PRO A 191 18.46 -0.12 -22.95
N LYS A 192 17.53 -0.21 -23.90
CA LYS A 192 16.86 -1.46 -24.34
C LYS A 192 17.82 -2.61 -24.70
N ASN A 193 19.10 -2.33 -24.87
CA ASN A 193 20.13 -3.28 -25.30
C ASN A 193 21.18 -3.63 -24.23
N MET A 194 21.13 -3.05 -23.04
CA MET A 194 22.07 -3.34 -21.97
C MET A 194 21.33 -3.87 -20.74
N LEU A 195 21.62 -5.11 -20.43
CA LEU A 195 21.20 -5.79 -19.20
C LEU A 195 21.76 -5.08 -17.99
N SER A 196 20.88 -4.69 -17.17
CA SER A 196 21.05 -3.82 -16.04
C SER A 196 22.12 -4.16 -15.03
N GLY A 197 22.95 -3.18 -14.74
CA GLY A 197 23.92 -3.26 -13.66
C GLY A 197 23.30 -3.35 -12.26
N TRP A 198 22.08 -2.92 -12.11
CA TRP A 198 21.39 -2.93 -10.81
C TRP A 198 20.82 -4.31 -10.42
N ILE A 199 20.37 -5.04 -11.40
CA ILE A 199 19.88 -6.40 -11.23
C ILE A 199 21.05 -7.39 -11.37
N LYS A 200 22.07 -7.09 -12.19
CA LYS A 200 23.28 -7.92 -12.37
C LYS A 200 24.16 -8.03 -11.13
N GLY A 201 24.09 -7.11 -10.19
CA GLY A 201 24.94 -7.16 -8.98
C GLY A 201 24.70 -8.36 -8.07
N ALA A 202 23.62 -9.12 -8.26
CA ALA A 202 23.30 -10.28 -7.45
C ALA A 202 23.77 -11.62 -8.07
N PHE A 203 23.84 -11.73 -9.42
CA PHE A 203 24.18 -13.02 -10.06
C PHE A 203 24.88 -12.81 -11.41
N GLY A 204 26.20 -13.04 -11.43
CA GLY A 204 27.04 -13.00 -12.61
C GLY A 204 26.87 -14.22 -13.52
N GLY A 205 25.71 -14.41 -14.09
CA GLY A 205 25.43 -15.42 -15.09
C GLY A 205 24.33 -14.94 -16.03
N GLY A 206 24.56 -15.05 -17.36
CA GLY A 206 23.58 -14.65 -18.36
C GLY A 206 22.25 -15.38 -18.16
N LYS A 207 21.30 -14.72 -17.50
CA LYS A 207 19.93 -15.27 -17.31
C LYS A 207 19.26 -15.36 -18.68
N LYS A 208 18.72 -16.53 -19.01
CA LYS A 208 17.84 -16.70 -20.17
C LYS A 208 16.57 -15.87 -19.96
N GLU A 209 16.00 -15.34 -21.03
CA GLU A 209 14.67 -14.75 -20.98
C GLU A 209 13.66 -15.76 -20.44
N MET A 210 12.78 -15.29 -19.58
CA MET A 210 11.67 -16.10 -19.06
C MET A 210 10.80 -16.48 -20.24
N GLN A 211 10.47 -17.75 -20.36
CA GLN A 211 9.54 -18.19 -21.42
C GLN A 211 8.18 -17.55 -21.23
N GLU A 212 7.54 -17.14 -22.31
CA GLU A 212 6.27 -16.42 -22.27
C GLU A 212 5.19 -17.16 -21.46
N SER A 213 5.07 -18.49 -21.65
CA SER A 213 4.15 -19.34 -20.89
C SER A 213 4.40 -19.35 -19.37
N LEU A 214 5.66 -19.23 -18.95
CA LEU A 214 6.04 -19.17 -17.54
C LEU A 214 5.70 -17.77 -16.96
N HIS A 215 5.94 -16.73 -17.74
CA HIS A 215 5.60 -15.36 -17.36
C HIS A 215 4.07 -15.19 -17.20
N GLU A 216 3.28 -15.67 -18.16
CA GLU A 216 1.81 -15.65 -18.08
C GLU A 216 1.27 -16.39 -16.85
N LYS A 217 1.83 -17.59 -16.55
CA LYS A 217 1.46 -18.33 -15.34
C LYS A 217 1.82 -17.57 -14.06
N LEU A 218 3.02 -16.98 -14.02
CA LEU A 218 3.45 -16.19 -12.88
C LEU A 218 2.54 -14.97 -12.68
N ASP A 219 2.22 -14.26 -13.75
CA ASP A 219 1.29 -13.12 -13.73
C ASP A 219 -0.10 -13.52 -13.26
N PHE A 220 -0.60 -14.67 -13.72
CA PHE A 220 -1.89 -15.19 -13.27
C PHE A 220 -1.88 -15.54 -11.77
N ILE A 221 -0.86 -16.28 -11.30
CA ILE A 221 -0.76 -16.70 -9.90
C ILE A 221 -0.63 -15.47 -8.98
N LEU A 222 0.25 -14.51 -9.30
CA LEU A 222 0.44 -13.31 -8.50
C LEU A 222 -0.76 -12.36 -8.58
N GLY A 223 -1.41 -12.26 -9.75
CA GLY A 223 -2.61 -11.44 -9.93
C GLY A 223 -3.84 -11.96 -9.19
N THR A 224 -3.86 -13.26 -8.88
CA THR A 224 -4.93 -13.92 -8.10
C THR A 224 -4.52 -14.24 -6.66
N ALA A 225 -3.30 -13.89 -6.27
CA ALA A 225 -2.81 -14.12 -4.91
C ALA A 225 -3.58 -13.26 -3.88
N PRO A 226 -3.71 -13.74 -2.65
CA PRO A 226 -4.22 -12.91 -1.57
C PRO A 226 -3.35 -11.66 -1.39
N MET A 227 -4.00 -10.51 -1.20
CA MET A 227 -3.33 -9.24 -0.94
C MET A 227 -4.09 -8.45 0.11
N TRP A 228 -3.49 -7.37 0.63
CA TRP A 228 -4.20 -6.45 1.50
C TRP A 228 -5.33 -5.75 0.74
N ASP A 229 -6.44 -5.49 1.43
CA ASP A 229 -7.41 -4.53 0.92
C ASP A 229 -6.76 -3.15 0.88
N ARG A 230 -7.09 -2.38 -0.14
CA ARG A 230 -6.61 -1.02 -0.33
C ARG A 230 -7.74 -0.03 -0.17
N LEU A 231 -7.54 0.96 0.66
CA LEU A 231 -8.43 2.10 0.83
C LEU A 231 -7.73 3.36 0.31
N GLU A 232 -8.31 4.02 -0.66
CA GLU A 232 -7.83 5.29 -1.19
C GLU A 232 -8.67 6.44 -0.63
N LEU A 233 -8.01 7.34 0.09
CA LEU A 233 -8.63 8.51 0.68
C LEU A 233 -8.34 9.77 -0.15
N LYS A 234 -9.14 10.81 0.05
CA LYS A 234 -8.88 12.12 -0.55
C LYS A 234 -7.51 12.65 -0.14
N GLY A 235 -6.87 13.38 -1.07
CA GLY A 235 -5.51 13.88 -0.87
C GLY A 235 -4.41 12.88 -1.21
N ASN A 236 -4.70 11.89 -2.07
CA ASN A 236 -3.76 10.86 -2.52
C ASN A 236 -3.16 10.03 -1.37
N LYS A 237 -3.97 9.75 -0.35
CA LYS A 237 -3.57 8.92 0.78
C LYS A 237 -4.07 7.50 0.56
N PHE A 238 -3.18 6.53 0.68
CA PHE A 238 -3.49 5.11 0.57
C PHE A 238 -3.31 4.41 1.90
N LEU A 239 -4.18 3.45 2.18
CA LEU A 239 -4.08 2.58 3.35
C LEU A 239 -4.17 1.13 2.91
N PHE A 240 -3.31 0.29 3.47
CA PHE A 240 -3.42 -1.16 3.41
C PHE A 240 -4.00 -1.70 4.70
N GLY A 241 -4.77 -2.77 4.60
CA GLY A 241 -5.35 -3.43 5.76
C GLY A 241 -6.47 -4.37 5.37
N GLU A 242 -7.42 -4.54 6.26
CA GLU A 242 -8.60 -5.38 6.04
C GLU A 242 -9.88 -4.56 6.12
N PHE A 243 -10.69 -4.64 5.08
CA PHE A 243 -12.08 -4.19 5.11
C PHE A 243 -12.88 -5.17 5.96
N LEU A 244 -13.57 -4.65 6.98
CA LEU A 244 -14.38 -5.46 7.88
C LEU A 244 -15.88 -5.37 7.53
N ASP A 245 -16.42 -4.14 7.50
CA ASP A 245 -17.84 -3.91 7.26
C ASP A 245 -18.14 -2.40 7.03
N PHE A 246 -19.40 -2.09 6.76
CA PHE A 246 -19.92 -0.73 6.77
C PHE A 246 -20.71 -0.45 8.04
N LYS A 247 -20.67 0.80 8.50
CA LYS A 247 -21.45 1.29 9.63
C LYS A 247 -22.28 2.51 9.23
N GLY A 248 -23.56 2.52 9.57
CA GLY A 248 -24.46 3.62 9.22
C GLY A 248 -25.90 3.32 9.61
N LYS A 249 -26.84 4.02 8.99
CA LYS A 249 -28.26 3.74 9.17
C LYS A 249 -28.65 2.43 8.48
N GLN A 250 -29.71 1.78 8.97
CA GLN A 250 -30.14 0.47 8.48
C GLN A 250 -30.36 0.43 6.97
N ASP A 251 -30.96 1.48 6.39
CA ASP A 251 -31.20 1.55 4.95
C ASP A 251 -29.90 1.55 4.14
N ASP A 252 -28.85 2.29 4.62
CA ASP A 252 -27.55 2.37 3.96
C ASP A 252 -26.83 1.03 4.02
N ILE A 253 -26.87 0.35 5.17
CA ILE A 253 -26.30 -0.98 5.34
C ILE A 253 -27.00 -2.00 4.44
N GLN A 254 -28.35 -1.91 4.34
CA GLN A 254 -29.11 -2.76 3.45
C GLN A 254 -28.76 -2.52 1.97
N ALA A 255 -28.53 -1.28 1.56
CA ALA A 255 -28.09 -0.94 0.20
C ALA A 255 -26.68 -1.52 -0.11
N LEU A 256 -25.81 -1.58 0.89
CA LEU A 256 -24.43 -2.09 0.77
C LEU A 256 -24.29 -3.59 1.08
N ARG A 257 -25.36 -4.32 1.40
CA ARG A 257 -25.32 -5.74 1.82
C ARG A 257 -24.61 -6.68 0.83
N ASN A 258 -24.61 -6.31 -0.44
CA ASN A 258 -23.96 -7.09 -1.51
C ASN A 258 -22.47 -6.77 -1.66
N VAL A 259 -21.97 -5.72 -1.02
CA VAL A 259 -20.57 -5.34 -1.04
C VAL A 259 -19.85 -6.13 0.04
N LYS A 260 -19.28 -7.28 -0.36
CA LYS A 260 -18.50 -8.18 0.50
C LYS A 260 -17.22 -8.56 -0.20
N ARG A 261 -16.14 -8.78 0.56
CA ARG A 261 -14.82 -9.21 0.04
C ARG A 261 -14.94 -10.40 -0.92
N SER A 262 -15.79 -11.37 -0.61
CA SER A 262 -16.01 -12.55 -1.44
C SER A 262 -16.75 -12.30 -2.77
N LYS A 263 -17.36 -11.12 -2.96
CA LYS A 263 -18.21 -10.85 -4.13
C LYS A 263 -17.73 -9.65 -4.95
N VAL A 264 -17.07 -8.70 -4.32
CA VAL A 264 -16.71 -7.41 -4.91
C VAL A 264 -15.19 -7.28 -4.92
N GLY A 265 -14.62 -6.89 -6.05
CA GLY A 265 -13.20 -6.63 -6.19
C GLY A 265 -12.86 -5.14 -6.06
N SER A 266 -13.74 -4.27 -6.54
CA SER A 266 -13.46 -2.84 -6.57
C SER A 266 -14.70 -2.00 -6.28
N LEU A 267 -14.52 -0.88 -5.56
CA LEU A 267 -15.54 0.13 -5.30
C LEU A 267 -14.99 1.51 -5.64
N ILE A 268 -15.88 2.37 -6.13
CA ILE A 268 -15.61 3.79 -6.37
C ILE A 268 -16.71 4.60 -5.71
N ILE A 269 -16.34 5.66 -4.96
CA ILE A 269 -17.28 6.52 -4.27
C ILE A 269 -17.38 7.87 -4.99
N GLN A 270 -18.57 8.21 -5.44
CA GLN A 270 -18.84 9.46 -6.14
C GLN A 270 -19.83 10.32 -5.35
N LYS A 271 -19.66 11.63 -5.40
CA LYS A 271 -20.63 12.55 -4.84
C LYS A 271 -21.77 12.73 -5.84
N THR A 272 -23.00 12.52 -5.41
CA THR A 272 -24.17 12.89 -6.20
C THR A 272 -24.33 14.41 -6.12
N SER A 273 -23.97 15.12 -7.19
CA SER A 273 -24.21 16.57 -7.28
C SER A 273 -25.65 16.80 -7.68
N MET A 274 -26.51 17.14 -6.72
CA MET A 274 -27.76 17.83 -6.99
C MET A 274 -27.61 19.27 -6.50
N LEU A 275 -27.54 20.20 -7.44
CA LEU A 275 -27.78 21.66 -7.29
C LEU A 275 -27.74 22.20 -5.84
N GLY A 276 -26.57 22.43 -5.30
CA GLY A 276 -26.31 23.43 -4.26
C GLY A 276 -26.92 23.25 -2.86
N LEU A 277 -27.75 22.28 -2.60
CA LEU A 277 -28.45 22.12 -1.31
C LEU A 277 -28.17 20.74 -0.69
N ALA A 278 -27.48 20.76 0.45
CA ALA A 278 -27.30 19.67 1.43
C ALA A 278 -26.95 18.28 0.85
N HIS A 279 -25.69 18.05 0.64
CA HIS A 279 -25.10 16.81 0.14
C HIS A 279 -25.16 15.68 1.16
N SER A 280 -26.31 15.05 1.25
CA SER A 280 -26.46 13.93 2.17
C SER A 280 -26.23 12.56 1.53
N LYS A 281 -26.05 12.49 0.20
CA LYS A 281 -25.99 11.20 -0.51
C LYS A 281 -24.71 11.02 -1.32
N LEU A 282 -24.21 9.80 -1.33
CA LEU A 282 -23.09 9.31 -2.12
C LEU A 282 -23.55 8.16 -3.00
N GLN A 283 -23.01 8.08 -4.19
CA GLN A 283 -23.13 6.95 -5.10
C GLN A 283 -21.94 6.05 -4.91
N VAL A 284 -22.18 4.80 -4.57
CA VAL A 284 -21.16 3.75 -4.45
C VAL A 284 -21.30 2.84 -5.66
N LEU A 285 -20.34 2.94 -6.57
CA LEU A 285 -20.22 2.05 -7.71
C LEU A 285 -19.35 0.86 -7.30
N TYR A 286 -19.78 -0.36 -7.56
CA TYR A 286 -18.99 -1.54 -7.24
C TYR A 286 -19.04 -2.58 -8.36
N SER A 287 -17.91 -3.21 -8.62
CA SER A 287 -17.78 -4.26 -9.60
C SER A 287 -17.69 -5.63 -8.94
N SER A 288 -18.35 -6.61 -9.54
CA SER A 288 -18.22 -8.01 -9.11
C SER A 288 -16.78 -8.48 -9.30
N ARG A 289 -16.32 -9.36 -8.40
CA ARG A 289 -15.00 -9.99 -8.52
C ARG A 289 -14.98 -10.94 -9.72
N ASP A 290 -14.01 -10.77 -10.58
CA ASP A 290 -13.73 -11.70 -11.65
C ASP A 290 -12.71 -12.73 -11.17
N TYR A 291 -13.15 -13.98 -11.06
CA TYR A 291 -12.29 -15.11 -10.67
C TYR A 291 -11.61 -15.76 -11.87
N ARG A 292 -11.96 -15.38 -13.09
CA ARG A 292 -11.47 -16.06 -14.29
C ARG A 292 -10.18 -15.47 -14.82
N GLY A 293 -9.79 -14.26 -14.35
CA GLY A 293 -8.55 -13.62 -14.79
C GLY A 293 -8.51 -13.23 -16.27
N GLU A 294 -9.58 -13.50 -17.01
CA GLU A 294 -9.72 -13.07 -18.39
C GLU A 294 -10.06 -11.58 -18.39
N GLY A 295 -9.02 -10.76 -18.46
CA GLY A 295 -9.18 -9.33 -18.64
C GLY A 295 -10.07 -9.09 -19.84
N THR A 296 -11.11 -8.24 -19.62
CA THR A 296 -11.97 -7.63 -20.65
C THR A 296 -13.42 -8.09 -20.74
N SER A 297 -13.94 -8.88 -19.85
CA SER A 297 -15.38 -8.74 -19.64
C SER A 297 -15.58 -7.41 -18.91
N ALA A 298 -16.24 -6.43 -19.56
CA ALA A 298 -16.61 -5.17 -18.92
C ALA A 298 -17.39 -5.55 -17.66
N SER A 299 -16.71 -5.49 -16.49
CA SER A 299 -17.31 -5.88 -15.23
C SER A 299 -18.52 -4.97 -15.03
N GLU A 300 -19.71 -5.56 -14.96
CA GLU A 300 -20.94 -4.82 -14.82
C GLU A 300 -20.90 -4.06 -13.49
N TRP A 301 -20.79 -2.75 -13.58
CA TRP A 301 -20.80 -1.88 -12.40
C TRP A 301 -22.21 -1.81 -11.85
N LYS A 302 -22.36 -2.13 -10.60
CA LYS A 302 -23.58 -1.99 -9.82
C LYS A 302 -23.51 -0.74 -8.99
N GLU A 303 -24.66 -0.19 -8.65
CA GLU A 303 -24.77 1.06 -7.93
C GLU A 303 -25.56 0.88 -6.63
N ALA A 304 -25.11 1.57 -5.58
CA ALA A 304 -25.85 1.76 -4.35
C ALA A 304 -25.78 3.24 -3.93
N THR A 305 -26.87 3.78 -3.43
CA THR A 305 -26.90 5.15 -2.90
C THR A 305 -26.97 5.11 -1.38
N VAL A 306 -26.05 5.80 -0.72
CA VAL A 306 -25.95 5.87 0.74
C VAL A 306 -25.75 7.31 1.23
N ARG A 307 -25.91 7.54 2.53
CA ARG A 307 -25.65 8.85 3.14
C ARG A 307 -24.16 9.11 3.28
N SER A 308 -23.79 10.39 3.26
CA SER A 308 -22.39 10.83 3.38
C SER A 308 -21.74 10.52 4.73
N ASN A 309 -22.55 10.27 5.76
CA ASN A 309 -22.08 9.88 7.10
C ASN A 309 -21.98 8.36 7.31
N THR A 310 -22.22 7.56 6.26
CA THR A 310 -21.92 6.13 6.30
C THR A 310 -20.41 5.95 6.40
N GLU A 311 -19.97 5.02 7.27
CA GLU A 311 -18.57 4.76 7.59
C GLU A 311 -18.16 3.39 7.08
N VAL A 312 -16.88 3.27 6.73
CA VAL A 312 -16.22 2.00 6.50
C VAL A 312 -15.42 1.62 7.75
N LEU A 313 -15.57 0.39 8.21
CA LEU A 313 -14.75 -0.21 9.25
C LEU A 313 -13.55 -0.89 8.58
N PHE A 314 -12.37 -0.42 8.91
CA PHE A 314 -11.13 -0.87 8.29
C PHE A 314 -10.07 -1.07 9.36
N GLN A 315 -9.36 -2.19 9.31
CA GLN A 315 -8.23 -2.46 10.17
C GLN A 315 -6.95 -2.23 9.40
N PRO A 316 -6.20 -1.14 9.66
CA PRO A 316 -4.95 -0.88 8.96
C PRO A 316 -3.93 -1.99 9.19
N GLN A 317 -3.09 -2.25 8.18
CA GLN A 317 -1.92 -3.11 8.31
C GLN A 317 -1.06 -2.67 9.50
N ASN A 318 -0.52 -3.62 10.24
CA ASN A 318 0.28 -3.38 11.45
C ASN A 318 -0.49 -2.69 12.62
N SER A 319 -1.82 -2.70 12.58
CA SER A 319 -2.66 -2.19 13.67
C SER A 319 -3.63 -3.27 14.17
N THR A 320 -3.73 -3.40 15.46
CA THR A 320 -4.76 -4.25 16.11
C THR A 320 -6.10 -3.53 16.27
N LYS A 321 -6.13 -2.22 16.01
CA LYS A 321 -7.32 -1.38 16.20
C LYS A 321 -8.08 -1.20 14.89
N THR A 322 -9.38 -1.49 14.92
CA THR A 322 -10.30 -1.13 13.84
C THR A 322 -10.55 0.39 13.86
N ARG A 323 -10.45 1.00 12.67
CA ARG A 323 -10.72 2.42 12.47
C ARG A 323 -11.95 2.64 11.60
N LYS A 324 -12.53 3.82 11.72
CA LYS A 324 -13.71 4.24 10.98
C LYS A 324 -13.35 5.36 10.04
N TYR A 325 -13.68 5.20 8.77
CA TYR A 325 -13.49 6.24 7.77
C TYR A 325 -14.83 6.59 7.15
N LYS A 326 -15.19 7.87 7.13
CA LYS A 326 -16.41 8.33 6.44
C LYS A 326 -16.31 8.03 4.95
N LEU A 327 -17.32 7.40 4.35
CA LEU A 327 -17.33 7.14 2.91
C LEU A 327 -17.17 8.43 2.09
N SER A 328 -17.56 9.57 2.64
CA SER A 328 -17.34 10.88 2.00
C SER A 328 -15.87 11.28 1.85
N SER A 329 -14.95 10.67 2.62
CA SER A 329 -13.49 10.86 2.51
C SER A 329 -12.82 9.80 1.64
N VAL A 330 -13.50 8.73 1.29
CA VAL A 330 -13.01 7.64 0.44
C VAL A 330 -13.22 7.98 -1.03
N ILE A 331 -12.22 7.69 -1.86
CA ILE A 331 -12.29 7.77 -3.33
C ILE A 331 -12.59 6.39 -3.89
N SER A 332 -11.78 5.41 -3.51
CA SER A 332 -11.92 4.03 -3.99
C SER A 332 -11.50 3.01 -2.95
N MET A 333 -11.92 1.76 -3.15
CA MET A 333 -11.45 0.61 -2.39
C MET A 333 -11.21 -0.55 -3.35
N SER A 334 -10.12 -1.29 -3.14
CA SER A 334 -9.91 -2.59 -3.76
C SER A 334 -9.94 -3.65 -2.65
N LEU A 335 -10.78 -4.65 -2.84
CA LEU A 335 -10.96 -5.73 -1.87
C LEU A 335 -10.25 -6.99 -2.36
N SER A 336 -9.46 -7.59 -1.50
CA SER A 336 -8.82 -8.88 -1.77
C SER A 336 -9.81 -10.05 -1.67
N ALA A 337 -9.44 -11.17 -2.27
CA ALA A 337 -10.20 -12.42 -2.20
C ALA A 337 -10.08 -13.09 -0.83
#